data_8e02cb17c712a10060ac964167682062
#
_entry.id   8e02cb17c712a10060ac964167682062
#
_cell.length_a   1.000
_cell.length_b   1.000
_cell.length_c   1.000
_cell.angle_alpha   90.00
_cell.angle_beta   90.00
_cell.angle_gamma   90.00
#
_symmetry.space_group_name_H-M   'P 1'
#
loop_
_entity.id
_entity.type
_entity.pdbx_description
1 polymer ?
#
loop_
_entity_poly.entity_id
_entity_poly.type
_entity_poly.pdbx_seq_one_letter_code
_entity_poly.pdbx_strand_id
1 'polypeptide(L)'
;MKKVKLADIAREAKVGPATAERVLNSRGNVRLDTAERVLVAARKLGYDRHLPERYRGIIRIEVIMVRPDTPFFSRLNQAFAGISATLDSSILIHRTFLDENDPLAVARHIANPGFRRSGLIIVAPDHPEVTAKLREVKANGVVVVHIVSRIGDSDDPFIGIDNYAAGRTAAYYMTNMLKVRCGSFVALCHSSVYQVHKQRIRGFSDYLADHANPAHMFALVMFGMDQRERSAALFEDALKAHPDIIGIYNAGGANSGIASVLERHDLGQSIMWIGHELTANSRRWLKSGLMDIVLDQAPEVQARRAVDTVLHRIGFHDVEDNSGPVRFLTINSENLF
;
A
#
# COMPACT_ATOMS: atom_id res chain seq x y z
N MET A 1 -13.44 -7.02 -53.44
CA MET A 1 -13.49 -5.81 -52.59
C MET A 1 -12.14 -5.16 -52.51
N LYS A 2 -12.04 -3.85 -52.67
CA LYS A 2 -10.77 -3.12 -52.62
C LYS A 2 -10.26 -3.06 -51.16
N LYS A 3 -9.07 -3.55 -50.90
CA LYS A 3 -8.50 -3.59 -49.54
C LYS A 3 -8.29 -2.16 -49.03
N VAL A 4 -8.92 -1.83 -47.88
CA VAL A 4 -8.84 -0.49 -47.28
C VAL A 4 -7.40 -0.22 -46.82
N LYS A 5 -6.86 0.91 -47.28
CA LYS A 5 -5.49 1.34 -46.95
C LYS A 5 -5.50 2.36 -45.79
N LEU A 6 -4.38 2.45 -45.09
CA LEU A 6 -4.15 3.44 -44.03
C LEU A 6 -4.46 4.88 -44.48
N ALA A 7 -4.10 5.22 -45.71
CA ALA A 7 -4.35 6.54 -46.29
C ALA A 7 -5.85 6.86 -46.47
N ASP A 8 -6.68 5.85 -46.70
CA ASP A 8 -8.14 6.02 -46.81
C ASP A 8 -8.75 6.34 -45.44
N ILE A 9 -8.29 5.65 -44.39
CA ILE A 9 -8.70 5.92 -43.01
C ILE A 9 -8.25 7.32 -42.57
N ALA A 10 -7.01 7.70 -42.86
CA ALA A 10 -6.48 9.01 -42.52
C ALA A 10 -7.30 10.15 -43.18
N ARG A 11 -7.67 9.96 -44.44
CA ARG A 11 -8.51 10.91 -45.21
C ARG A 11 -9.92 11.02 -44.59
N GLU A 12 -10.56 9.89 -44.32
CA GLU A 12 -11.91 9.85 -43.71
C GLU A 12 -11.93 10.48 -42.31
N ALA A 13 -10.91 10.20 -41.50
CA ALA A 13 -10.75 10.76 -40.17
C ALA A 13 -10.26 12.22 -40.14
N LYS A 14 -9.91 12.79 -41.31
CA LYS A 14 -9.28 14.13 -41.44
C LYS A 14 -8.03 14.30 -40.59
N VAL A 15 -7.10 13.34 -40.66
CA VAL A 15 -5.84 13.33 -39.94
C VAL A 15 -4.67 12.95 -40.84
N GLY A 16 -3.44 13.20 -40.44
CA GLY A 16 -2.28 12.71 -41.16
C GLY A 16 -2.11 11.19 -41.09
N PRO A 17 -1.52 10.53 -42.11
CA PRO A 17 -1.29 9.08 -42.13
C PRO A 17 -0.53 8.57 -40.90
N ALA A 18 0.48 9.30 -40.43
CA ALA A 18 1.23 8.95 -39.23
C ALA A 18 0.35 8.95 -37.93
N THR A 19 -0.63 9.85 -37.88
CA THR A 19 -1.60 9.89 -36.74
C THR A 19 -2.54 8.69 -36.82
N ALA A 20 -3.07 8.35 -37.99
CA ALA A 20 -3.91 7.18 -38.19
C ALA A 20 -3.14 5.88 -37.85
N GLU A 21 -1.89 5.76 -38.27
CA GLU A 21 -1.04 4.62 -37.96
C GLU A 21 -0.79 4.45 -36.44
N ARG A 22 -0.49 5.54 -35.73
CA ARG A 22 -0.31 5.52 -34.27
C ARG A 22 -1.56 5.03 -33.55
N VAL A 23 -2.73 5.48 -33.97
CA VAL A 23 -4.01 5.06 -33.38
C VAL A 23 -4.27 3.57 -33.65
N LEU A 24 -4.13 3.12 -34.90
CA LEU A 24 -4.42 1.73 -35.28
C LEU A 24 -3.44 0.73 -34.68
N ASN A 25 -2.23 1.15 -34.36
CA ASN A 25 -1.22 0.33 -33.70
C ASN A 25 -1.12 0.60 -32.17
N SER A 26 -2.06 1.35 -31.60
CA SER A 26 -2.06 1.77 -30.17
C SER A 26 -0.76 2.43 -29.73
N ARG A 27 -0.04 3.10 -30.67
CA ARG A 27 1.26 3.73 -30.42
C ARG A 27 1.13 5.25 -30.32
N GLY A 28 1.80 5.82 -29.34
CA GLY A 28 2.05 7.27 -29.26
C GLY A 28 0.91 8.09 -28.64
N ASN A 29 1.16 9.39 -28.50
CA ASN A 29 0.33 10.35 -27.78
C ASN A 29 -0.59 11.07 -28.80
N VAL A 30 -1.76 10.50 -29.09
CA VAL A 30 -2.80 11.14 -29.92
C VAL A 30 -3.95 11.55 -29.01
N ARG A 31 -4.54 12.71 -29.26
CA ARG A 31 -5.71 13.20 -28.50
C ARG A 31 -6.87 12.21 -28.65
N LEU A 32 -7.63 11.97 -27.57
CA LEU A 32 -8.71 11.00 -27.54
C LEU A 32 -9.77 11.25 -28.62
N ASP A 33 -10.17 12.52 -28.81
CA ASP A 33 -11.13 12.92 -29.85
C ASP A 33 -10.64 12.59 -31.28
N THR A 34 -9.34 12.78 -31.51
CA THR A 34 -8.70 12.46 -32.78
C THR A 34 -8.60 10.94 -33.00
N ALA A 35 -8.26 10.20 -31.95
CA ALA A 35 -8.17 8.74 -32.00
C ALA A 35 -9.54 8.11 -32.25
N GLU A 36 -10.59 8.59 -31.59
CA GLU A 36 -11.94 8.11 -31.77
C GLU A 36 -12.42 8.33 -33.23
N ARG A 37 -12.13 9.48 -33.84
CA ARG A 37 -12.42 9.73 -35.24
C ARG A 37 -11.73 8.73 -36.18
N VAL A 38 -10.47 8.37 -35.90
CA VAL A 38 -9.72 7.37 -36.66
C VAL A 38 -10.35 5.99 -36.55
N LEU A 39 -10.73 5.56 -35.34
CA LEU A 39 -11.39 4.25 -35.11
C LEU A 39 -12.76 4.18 -35.77
N VAL A 40 -13.56 5.24 -35.69
CA VAL A 40 -14.86 5.34 -36.37
C VAL A 40 -14.68 5.25 -37.90
N ALA A 41 -13.71 5.99 -38.44
CA ALA A 41 -13.39 5.95 -39.89
C ALA A 41 -12.95 4.54 -40.33
N ALA A 42 -12.10 3.87 -39.55
CA ALA A 42 -11.64 2.53 -39.85
C ALA A 42 -12.79 1.50 -39.88
N ARG A 43 -13.69 1.55 -38.89
CA ARG A 43 -14.91 0.71 -38.83
C ARG A 43 -15.85 0.98 -40.00
N LYS A 44 -16.12 2.25 -40.31
CA LYS A 44 -16.97 2.68 -41.42
C LYS A 44 -16.49 2.16 -42.77
N LEU A 45 -15.16 2.15 -42.97
CA LEU A 45 -14.52 1.69 -44.19
C LEU A 45 -14.34 0.16 -44.28
N GLY A 46 -14.65 -0.58 -43.20
CA GLY A 46 -14.48 -2.03 -43.15
C GLY A 46 -13.00 -2.47 -43.14
N TYR A 47 -12.18 -1.80 -42.38
CA TYR A 47 -10.75 -2.17 -42.22
C TYR A 47 -10.64 -3.55 -41.55
N ASP A 48 -9.99 -4.49 -42.23
CA ASP A 48 -10.01 -5.93 -41.92
C ASP A 48 -8.99 -6.37 -40.86
N ARG A 49 -8.21 -5.45 -40.29
CA ARG A 49 -7.31 -5.74 -39.19
C ARG A 49 -7.99 -5.54 -37.84
N HIS A 50 -7.51 -6.26 -36.84
CA HIS A 50 -7.97 -6.07 -35.47
C HIS A 50 -7.82 -4.61 -35.05
N LEU A 51 -8.94 -3.95 -34.80
CA LEU A 51 -8.99 -2.54 -34.40
C LEU A 51 -8.95 -2.48 -32.87
N PRO A 52 -8.16 -1.57 -32.29
CA PRO A 52 -8.30 -1.31 -30.85
C PRO A 52 -9.74 -0.95 -30.51
N GLU A 53 -10.34 -1.60 -29.54
CA GLU A 53 -11.71 -1.28 -29.09
C GLU A 53 -11.83 0.18 -28.65
N ARG A 54 -10.79 0.67 -27.99
CA ARG A 54 -10.61 2.08 -27.62
C ARG A 54 -9.14 2.45 -27.76
N TYR A 55 -8.86 3.62 -28.34
CA TYR A 55 -7.54 4.22 -28.23
C TYR A 55 -7.42 4.92 -26.88
N ARG A 56 -6.50 4.48 -26.06
CA ARG A 56 -6.34 5.01 -24.68
C ARG A 56 -5.16 5.97 -24.53
N GLY A 57 -4.32 6.08 -25.54
CA GLY A 57 -3.07 6.83 -25.45
C GLY A 57 -2.08 6.23 -24.45
N ILE A 58 -1.10 7.02 -24.00
CA ILE A 58 -0.21 6.62 -22.90
C ILE A 58 -0.93 6.88 -21.59
N ILE A 59 -1.14 5.83 -20.82
CA ILE A 59 -1.71 5.86 -19.48
C ILE A 59 -0.56 6.07 -18.51
N ARG A 60 -0.67 7.11 -17.68
CA ARG A 60 0.29 7.38 -16.62
C ARG A 60 -0.40 7.21 -15.27
N ILE A 61 0.09 6.26 -14.49
CA ILE A 61 -0.30 6.03 -13.10
C ILE A 61 0.81 6.59 -12.24
N GLU A 62 0.50 7.55 -11.40
CA GLU A 62 1.45 8.01 -10.39
C GLU A 62 1.23 7.26 -9.08
N VAL A 63 2.31 6.83 -8.44
CA VAL A 63 2.30 6.23 -7.10
C VAL A 63 3.06 7.15 -6.17
N ILE A 64 2.33 7.82 -5.28
CA ILE A 64 2.91 8.66 -4.23
C ILE A 64 3.10 7.82 -2.97
N MET A 65 4.34 7.79 -2.49
CA MET A 65 4.74 7.06 -1.29
C MET A 65 5.54 7.97 -0.35
N VAL A 66 5.64 7.54 0.91
CA VAL A 66 6.43 8.19 1.96
C VAL A 66 7.49 7.21 2.48
N ARG A 67 8.47 7.68 3.26
CA ARG A 67 9.44 6.85 4.01
C ARG A 67 10.11 5.75 3.19
N PRO A 68 10.84 6.07 2.09
CA PRO A 68 11.42 5.07 1.18
C PRO A 68 12.38 4.09 1.87
N ASP A 69 13.00 4.50 2.98
CA ASP A 69 14.03 3.73 3.70
C ASP A 69 13.43 2.68 4.67
N THR A 70 12.11 2.68 4.88
CA THR A 70 11.49 1.67 5.73
C THR A 70 11.28 0.35 4.97
N PRO A 71 11.41 -0.80 5.63
CA PRO A 71 11.31 -2.10 4.97
C PRO A 71 9.99 -2.31 4.22
N PHE A 72 8.87 -1.87 4.77
CA PHE A 72 7.57 -1.97 4.13
C PHE A 72 7.50 -1.17 2.82
N PHE A 73 7.84 0.12 2.87
CA PHE A 73 7.77 0.97 1.67
C PHE A 73 8.83 0.61 0.64
N SER A 74 9.99 0.09 1.05
CA SER A 74 10.98 -0.47 0.13
C SER A 74 10.42 -1.68 -0.63
N ARG A 75 9.76 -2.64 0.05
CA ARG A 75 9.08 -3.77 -0.61
C ARG A 75 7.95 -3.32 -1.52
N LEU A 76 7.12 -2.38 -1.07
CA LEU A 76 6.03 -1.82 -1.86
C LEU A 76 6.55 -1.15 -3.15
N ASN A 77 7.63 -0.37 -3.03
CA ASN A 77 8.30 0.26 -4.18
C ASN A 77 8.85 -0.77 -5.17
N GLN A 78 9.49 -1.83 -4.67
CA GLN A 78 9.99 -2.93 -5.52
C GLN A 78 8.83 -3.65 -6.23
N ALA A 79 7.71 -3.87 -5.55
CA ALA A 79 6.52 -4.46 -6.14
C ALA A 79 5.98 -3.61 -7.31
N PHE A 80 5.85 -2.29 -7.13
CA PHE A 80 5.46 -1.39 -8.24
C PHE A 80 6.48 -1.38 -9.38
N ALA A 81 7.78 -1.47 -9.07
CA ALA A 81 8.81 -1.59 -10.10
C ALA A 81 8.68 -2.87 -10.93
N GLY A 82 8.47 -4.00 -10.25
CA GLY A 82 8.25 -5.30 -10.91
C GLY A 82 6.99 -5.31 -11.78
N ILE A 83 5.89 -4.74 -11.27
CA ILE A 83 4.65 -4.61 -12.04
C ILE A 83 4.89 -3.74 -13.29
N SER A 84 5.55 -2.58 -13.13
CA SER A 84 5.85 -1.68 -14.26
C SER A 84 6.63 -2.37 -15.36
N ALA A 85 7.52 -3.28 -15.03
CA ALA A 85 8.32 -4.03 -16.01
C ALA A 85 7.52 -5.07 -16.82
N THR A 86 6.34 -5.46 -16.34
CA THR A 86 5.48 -6.48 -16.99
C THR A 86 4.25 -5.93 -17.68
N LEU A 87 3.96 -4.63 -17.51
CA LEU A 87 2.82 -3.98 -18.15
C LEU A 87 3.08 -3.67 -19.63
N ASP A 88 1.99 -3.47 -20.38
CA ASP A 88 2.05 -2.97 -21.74
C ASP A 88 2.78 -1.62 -21.81
N SER A 89 3.55 -1.39 -22.87
CA SER A 89 4.36 -0.18 -23.07
C SER A 89 3.54 1.12 -23.10
N SER A 90 2.23 1.04 -23.26
CA SER A 90 1.30 2.17 -23.16
C SER A 90 0.95 2.55 -21.72
N ILE A 91 1.33 1.74 -20.73
CA ILE A 91 1.04 1.98 -19.30
C ILE A 91 2.36 2.28 -18.58
N LEU A 92 2.47 3.47 -18.04
CA LEU A 92 3.65 3.93 -17.31
C LEU A 92 3.32 4.13 -15.83
N ILE A 93 4.08 3.49 -14.93
CA ILE A 93 4.00 3.73 -13.49
C ILE A 93 5.12 4.67 -13.09
N HIS A 94 4.74 5.86 -12.62
CA HIS A 94 5.67 6.84 -12.07
C HIS A 94 5.63 6.78 -10.54
N ARG A 95 6.78 6.60 -9.90
CA ARG A 95 6.90 6.47 -8.43
C ARG A 95 7.52 7.72 -7.86
N THR A 96 6.79 8.38 -6.96
CA THR A 96 7.18 9.64 -6.32
C THR A 96 7.27 9.44 -4.81
N PHE A 97 8.36 9.87 -4.20
CA PHE A 97 8.53 9.86 -2.76
C PHE A 97 8.47 11.29 -2.22
N LEU A 98 7.62 11.50 -1.22
CA LEU A 98 7.43 12.79 -0.59
C LEU A 98 7.64 12.66 0.93
N ASP A 99 8.01 13.78 1.57
CA ASP A 99 8.15 13.82 3.03
C ASP A 99 6.78 13.81 3.69
N GLU A 100 6.55 12.85 4.56
CA GLU A 100 5.29 12.74 5.32
C GLU A 100 5.10 13.89 6.32
N ASN A 101 6.19 14.57 6.70
CA ASN A 101 6.14 15.69 7.64
C ASN A 101 5.82 17.04 6.96
N ASP A 102 5.77 17.09 5.62
CA ASP A 102 5.31 18.27 4.86
C ASP A 102 4.04 17.97 4.05
N PRO A 103 2.87 17.90 4.68
CA PRO A 103 1.61 17.65 4.00
C PRO A 103 1.24 18.74 2.98
N LEU A 104 1.77 19.95 3.14
CA LEU A 104 1.56 21.04 2.18
C LEU A 104 2.37 20.81 0.89
N ALA A 105 3.60 20.25 0.99
CA ALA A 105 4.36 19.83 -0.19
C ALA A 105 3.66 18.67 -0.90
N VAL A 106 3.12 17.71 -0.16
CA VAL A 106 2.30 16.63 -0.72
C VAL A 106 1.10 17.20 -1.47
N ALA A 107 0.35 18.11 -0.88
CA ALA A 107 -0.82 18.76 -1.52
C ALA A 107 -0.42 19.54 -2.79
N ARG A 108 0.68 20.31 -2.76
CA ARG A 108 1.21 21.02 -3.94
C ARG A 108 1.58 20.05 -5.07
N HIS A 109 2.24 18.95 -4.76
CA HIS A 109 2.61 17.94 -5.75
C HIS A 109 1.37 17.23 -6.34
N ILE A 110 0.36 16.90 -5.52
CA ILE A 110 -0.91 16.35 -5.99
C ILE A 110 -1.55 17.28 -7.02
N ALA A 111 -1.57 18.60 -6.76
CA ALA A 111 -2.13 19.59 -7.68
C ALA A 111 -1.30 19.76 -8.96
N ASN A 112 0.03 19.75 -8.86
CA ASN A 112 0.95 20.06 -9.95
C ASN A 112 2.09 19.02 -10.07
N PRO A 113 1.83 17.82 -10.58
CA PRO A 113 2.84 16.75 -10.66
C PRO A 113 3.89 16.94 -11.75
N GLY A 114 3.80 18.00 -12.57
CA GLY A 114 4.68 18.23 -13.71
C GLY A 114 4.36 17.39 -14.96
N PHE A 115 3.41 16.49 -14.89
CA PHE A 115 2.93 15.68 -16.02
C PHE A 115 1.45 15.32 -15.87
N ARG A 116 0.81 14.98 -16.98
CA ARG A 116 -0.59 14.51 -16.97
C ARG A 116 -0.65 13.05 -16.53
N ARG A 117 -1.49 12.74 -15.56
CA ARG A 117 -1.76 11.38 -15.07
C ARG A 117 -3.21 10.99 -15.27
N SER A 118 -3.44 9.68 -15.48
CA SER A 118 -4.78 9.08 -15.60
C SER A 118 -5.24 8.49 -14.26
N GLY A 119 -4.27 8.04 -13.44
CA GLY A 119 -4.52 7.48 -12.12
C GLY A 119 -3.50 7.93 -11.09
N LEU A 120 -3.91 7.96 -9.84
CA LEU A 120 -3.12 8.28 -8.67
C LEU A 120 -3.32 7.21 -7.60
N ILE A 121 -2.28 6.46 -7.29
CA ILE A 121 -2.21 5.57 -6.12
C ILE A 121 -1.45 6.33 -5.05
N ILE A 122 -2.03 6.45 -3.84
CA ILE A 122 -1.43 7.32 -2.82
C ILE A 122 -1.44 6.71 -1.42
N VAL A 123 -0.31 6.86 -0.74
CA VAL A 123 -0.19 6.83 0.71
C VAL A 123 0.43 8.13 1.18
N ALA A 124 -0.26 8.87 2.04
CA ALA A 124 0.17 10.15 2.58
C ALA A 124 -0.49 10.41 3.94
N PRO A 125 -0.04 11.43 4.69
CA PRO A 125 -0.69 11.86 5.92
C PRO A 125 -2.14 12.26 5.68
N ASP A 126 -2.99 11.96 6.66
CA ASP A 126 -4.36 12.45 6.69
C ASP A 126 -4.36 13.94 7.11
N HIS A 127 -4.48 14.81 6.11
CA HIS A 127 -4.42 16.27 6.28
C HIS A 127 -5.48 16.95 5.40
N PRO A 128 -6.17 17.99 5.89
CA PRO A 128 -7.23 18.67 5.14
C PRO A 128 -6.81 19.17 3.76
N GLU A 129 -5.62 19.74 3.62
CA GLU A 129 -5.09 20.21 2.33
C GLU A 129 -4.85 19.06 1.34
N VAL A 130 -4.32 17.93 1.82
CA VAL A 130 -4.15 16.73 0.99
C VAL A 130 -5.51 16.23 0.51
N THR A 131 -6.47 16.11 1.42
CA THR A 131 -7.84 15.69 1.10
C THR A 131 -8.52 16.64 0.10
N ALA A 132 -8.36 17.96 0.26
CA ALA A 132 -8.91 18.94 -0.67
C ALA A 132 -8.33 18.76 -2.08
N LYS A 133 -7.00 18.57 -2.22
CA LYS A 133 -6.37 18.39 -3.53
C LYS A 133 -6.71 17.05 -4.17
N LEU A 134 -6.91 15.98 -3.40
CA LEU A 134 -7.42 14.71 -3.92
C LEU A 134 -8.82 14.86 -4.53
N ARG A 135 -9.72 15.63 -3.88
CA ARG A 135 -11.05 15.94 -4.44
C ARG A 135 -10.96 16.71 -5.75
N GLU A 136 -10.07 17.71 -5.84
CA GLU A 136 -9.86 18.50 -7.05
C GLU A 136 -9.37 17.64 -8.24
N VAL A 137 -8.35 16.79 -8.03
CA VAL A 137 -7.82 15.95 -9.11
C VAL A 137 -8.81 14.88 -9.54
N LYS A 138 -9.60 14.35 -8.62
CA LYS A 138 -10.71 13.42 -8.91
C LYS A 138 -11.79 14.10 -9.75
N ALA A 139 -12.19 15.33 -9.43
CA ALA A 139 -13.14 16.12 -10.22
C ALA A 139 -12.64 16.37 -11.65
N ASN A 140 -11.32 16.40 -11.86
CA ASN A 140 -10.66 16.49 -13.17
C ASN A 140 -10.50 15.14 -13.90
N GLY A 141 -11.14 14.07 -13.41
CA GLY A 141 -11.18 12.76 -14.04
C GLY A 141 -9.97 11.86 -13.76
N VAL A 142 -9.15 12.18 -12.77
CA VAL A 142 -8.08 11.28 -12.31
C VAL A 142 -8.68 10.24 -11.36
N VAL A 143 -8.43 8.96 -11.65
CA VAL A 143 -8.79 7.87 -10.72
C VAL A 143 -7.87 7.91 -9.52
N VAL A 144 -8.43 8.03 -8.32
CA VAL A 144 -7.68 8.01 -7.06
C VAL A 144 -7.89 6.68 -6.35
N VAL A 145 -6.79 6.07 -5.89
CA VAL A 145 -6.79 4.83 -5.09
C VAL A 145 -5.92 5.04 -3.87
N HIS A 146 -6.49 4.86 -2.69
CA HIS A 146 -5.76 4.90 -1.43
C HIS A 146 -5.11 3.53 -1.18
N ILE A 147 -3.84 3.54 -0.78
CA ILE A 147 -3.11 2.31 -0.43
C ILE A 147 -2.56 2.44 0.99
N VAL A 148 -2.53 1.34 1.74
CA VAL A 148 -2.01 1.26 3.13
C VAL A 148 -2.87 2.01 4.15
N SER A 149 -3.12 3.30 3.95
CA SER A 149 -3.93 4.15 4.82
C SER A 149 -4.94 4.94 4.00
N ARG A 150 -6.17 5.04 4.49
CA ARG A 150 -7.19 5.93 3.92
C ARG A 150 -6.90 7.37 4.34
N ILE A 151 -7.12 8.33 3.44
CA ILE A 151 -6.96 9.77 3.67
C ILE A 151 -8.35 10.40 3.64
N GLY A 152 -8.73 11.04 4.72
CA GLY A 152 -10.06 11.64 4.89
C GLY A 152 -11.21 10.62 4.83
N ASP A 153 -12.42 11.13 4.84
CA ASP A 153 -13.67 10.36 4.65
C ASP A 153 -14.01 10.31 3.15
N SER A 154 -13.28 9.48 2.40
CA SER A 154 -13.46 9.33 0.97
C SER A 154 -14.05 7.96 0.62
N ASP A 155 -14.96 7.93 -0.37
CA ASP A 155 -15.49 6.71 -1.00
C ASP A 155 -14.53 6.14 -2.06
N ASP A 156 -13.34 6.71 -2.18
CA ASP A 156 -12.34 6.21 -3.12
C ASP A 156 -11.90 4.79 -2.76
N PRO A 157 -11.53 3.97 -3.75
CA PRO A 157 -11.01 2.64 -3.51
C PRO A 157 -9.87 2.66 -2.50
N PHE A 158 -9.91 1.72 -1.57
CA PHE A 158 -8.87 1.51 -0.59
C PHE A 158 -8.30 0.10 -0.71
N ILE A 159 -7.00 0.02 -0.84
CA ILE A 159 -6.24 -1.24 -0.89
C ILE A 159 -5.30 -1.26 0.31
N GLY A 160 -5.59 -2.13 1.25
CA GLY A 160 -4.81 -2.29 2.47
C GLY A 160 -5.37 -3.41 3.31
N ILE A 161 -4.71 -3.75 4.39
CA ILE A 161 -5.23 -4.73 5.35
C ILE A 161 -6.27 -4.10 6.27
N ASP A 162 -7.09 -4.94 6.90
CA ASP A 162 -7.87 -4.52 8.06
C ASP A 162 -6.93 -4.40 9.28
N ASN A 163 -6.54 -3.17 9.58
CA ASN A 163 -5.59 -2.88 10.67
C ASN A 163 -6.20 -3.12 12.05
N TYR A 164 -7.52 -2.96 12.20
CA TYR A 164 -8.21 -3.28 13.45
C TYR A 164 -8.20 -4.79 13.68
N ALA A 165 -8.52 -5.59 12.67
CA ALA A 165 -8.43 -7.04 12.73
C ALA A 165 -6.99 -7.53 13.00
N ALA A 166 -5.97 -6.87 12.42
CA ALA A 166 -4.57 -7.20 12.69
C ALA A 166 -4.20 -7.01 14.17
N GLY A 167 -4.64 -5.90 14.78
CA GLY A 167 -4.47 -5.68 16.23
C GLY A 167 -5.18 -6.74 17.08
N ARG A 168 -6.44 -7.05 16.77
CA ARG A 168 -7.19 -8.14 17.42
C ARG A 168 -6.49 -9.49 17.29
N THR A 169 -5.95 -9.77 16.12
CA THR A 169 -5.21 -11.03 15.86
C THR A 169 -3.94 -11.11 16.70
N ALA A 170 -3.18 -10.01 16.85
CA ALA A 170 -2.03 -9.98 17.75
C ALA A 170 -2.42 -10.28 19.21
N ALA A 171 -3.46 -9.65 19.71
CA ALA A 171 -3.96 -9.90 21.06
C ALA A 171 -4.50 -11.34 21.23
N TYR A 172 -5.20 -11.87 20.20
CA TYR A 172 -5.66 -13.25 20.18
C TYR A 172 -4.50 -14.24 20.37
N TYR A 173 -3.42 -14.08 19.60
CA TYR A 173 -2.25 -14.97 19.73
C TYR A 173 -1.60 -14.82 21.11
N MET A 174 -1.36 -13.60 21.58
CA MET A 174 -0.72 -13.38 22.89
C MET A 174 -1.52 -14.01 24.01
N THR A 175 -2.83 -13.76 24.06
CA THR A 175 -3.69 -14.30 25.12
C THR A 175 -3.77 -15.83 25.11
N ASN A 176 -3.84 -16.43 23.92
CA ASN A 176 -3.99 -17.89 23.82
C ASN A 176 -2.67 -18.64 24.00
N MET A 177 -1.56 -18.09 23.52
CA MET A 177 -0.25 -18.73 23.69
C MET A 177 0.33 -18.54 25.09
N LEU A 178 -0.05 -17.45 25.78
CA LEU A 178 0.39 -17.12 27.14
C LEU A 178 -0.69 -17.34 28.22
N LYS A 179 -1.76 -18.08 27.91
CA LYS A 179 -2.94 -18.20 28.78
C LYS A 179 -2.67 -18.72 30.22
N VAL A 180 -1.56 -19.42 30.44
CA VAL A 180 -1.14 -19.94 31.76
C VAL A 180 -0.14 -19.03 32.47
N ARG A 181 0.31 -17.96 31.83
CA ARG A 181 1.24 -16.99 32.40
C ARG A 181 0.50 -15.75 32.85
N CYS A 182 0.86 -15.22 34.02
CA CYS A 182 0.39 -13.92 34.49
C CYS A 182 1.41 -12.84 34.12
N GLY A 183 0.92 -11.69 33.66
CA GLY A 183 1.79 -10.56 33.37
C GLY A 183 1.17 -9.53 32.43
N SER A 184 1.99 -8.57 32.04
CA SER A 184 1.57 -7.42 31.29
C SER A 184 1.93 -7.54 29.81
N PHE A 185 1.07 -7.02 28.94
CA PHE A 185 1.34 -6.75 27.54
C PHE A 185 1.64 -5.27 27.33
N VAL A 186 2.58 -4.99 26.43
CA VAL A 186 2.89 -3.63 25.97
C VAL A 186 2.80 -3.55 24.46
N ALA A 187 2.54 -2.35 23.93
CA ALA A 187 2.56 -2.12 22.49
C ALA A 187 3.53 -1.01 22.13
N LEU A 188 4.16 -1.13 20.95
CA LEU A 188 4.98 -0.11 20.32
C LEU A 188 4.40 0.26 18.98
N CYS A 189 4.32 1.53 18.64
CA CYS A 189 3.94 1.98 17.30
C CYS A 189 4.71 3.24 16.91
N HIS A 190 4.57 3.69 15.65
CA HIS A 190 5.20 4.91 15.18
C HIS A 190 4.69 6.13 15.95
N SER A 191 3.40 6.45 15.75
CA SER A 191 2.74 7.59 16.39
C SER A 191 1.22 7.42 16.33
N SER A 192 0.50 8.30 17.01
CA SER A 192 -0.97 8.36 16.94
C SER A 192 -1.51 9.19 15.76
N VAL A 193 -0.67 9.66 14.84
CA VAL A 193 -1.10 10.48 13.68
C VAL A 193 -1.75 9.62 12.60
N TYR A 194 -1.17 8.45 12.32
CA TYR A 194 -1.70 7.56 11.28
C TYR A 194 -2.85 6.70 11.77
N GLN A 195 -3.91 6.62 10.98
CA GLN A 195 -5.08 5.77 11.26
C GLN A 195 -4.71 4.29 11.41
N VAL A 196 -3.73 3.79 10.63
CA VAL A 196 -3.27 2.41 10.72
C VAL A 196 -2.80 2.04 12.13
N HIS A 197 -2.03 2.91 12.80
CA HIS A 197 -1.55 2.66 14.15
C HIS A 197 -2.67 2.76 15.18
N LYS A 198 -3.55 3.76 15.05
CA LYS A 198 -4.75 3.87 15.91
C LYS A 198 -5.61 2.61 15.85
N GLN A 199 -5.90 2.13 14.64
CA GLN A 199 -6.73 0.94 14.42
C GLN A 199 -6.07 -0.32 15.01
N ARG A 200 -4.76 -0.51 14.80
CA ARG A 200 -4.02 -1.65 15.36
C ARG A 200 -4.04 -1.66 16.88
N ILE A 201 -3.71 -0.53 17.51
CA ILE A 201 -3.71 -0.40 18.97
C ILE A 201 -5.12 -0.56 19.53
N ARG A 202 -6.11 0.05 18.89
CA ARG A 202 -7.52 -0.11 19.29
C ARG A 202 -7.95 -1.57 19.18
N GLY A 203 -7.70 -2.24 18.07
CA GLY A 203 -8.05 -3.64 17.88
C GLY A 203 -7.40 -4.55 18.93
N PHE A 204 -6.14 -4.28 19.29
CA PHE A 204 -5.42 -4.99 20.34
C PHE A 204 -6.08 -4.78 21.72
N SER A 205 -6.34 -3.52 22.08
CA SER A 205 -6.96 -3.17 23.36
C SER A 205 -8.40 -3.71 23.48
N ASP A 206 -9.21 -3.53 22.43
CA ASP A 206 -10.62 -3.98 22.43
C ASP A 206 -10.71 -5.50 22.55
N TYR A 207 -9.79 -6.26 21.89
CA TYR A 207 -9.76 -7.72 22.07
C TYR A 207 -9.49 -8.12 23.51
N LEU A 208 -8.52 -7.47 24.18
CA LEU A 208 -8.21 -7.75 25.58
C LEU A 208 -9.37 -7.41 26.51
N ALA A 209 -10.11 -6.33 26.22
CA ALA A 209 -11.30 -5.95 26.97
C ALA A 209 -12.46 -6.94 26.75
N ASP A 210 -12.72 -7.35 25.51
CA ASP A 210 -13.78 -8.30 25.16
C ASP A 210 -13.55 -9.71 25.76
N HIS A 211 -12.27 -10.08 25.95
CA HIS A 211 -11.86 -11.41 26.41
C HIS A 211 -11.05 -11.28 27.71
N ALA A 212 -11.57 -10.45 28.64
CA ALA A 212 -10.86 -10.11 29.86
C ALA A 212 -10.34 -11.36 30.60
N ASN A 213 -9.02 -11.42 30.76
CA ASN A 213 -8.34 -12.42 31.56
C ASN A 213 -7.64 -11.71 32.72
N PRO A 214 -8.00 -11.98 33.97
CA PRO A 214 -7.38 -11.36 35.16
C PRO A 214 -5.86 -11.54 35.24
N ALA A 215 -5.33 -12.54 34.54
CA ALA A 215 -3.89 -12.80 34.46
C ALA A 215 -3.15 -11.87 33.48
N HIS A 216 -3.86 -11.16 32.63
CA HIS A 216 -3.28 -10.34 31.56
C HIS A 216 -3.70 -8.87 31.69
N MET A 217 -2.74 -7.96 31.71
CA MET A 217 -2.96 -6.52 31.74
C MET A 217 -2.34 -5.85 30.52
N PHE A 218 -3.03 -4.91 29.89
CA PHE A 218 -2.45 -4.04 28.89
C PHE A 218 -1.87 -2.81 29.59
N ALA A 219 -0.52 -2.78 29.77
CA ALA A 219 0.13 -1.80 30.62
C ALA A 219 0.32 -0.44 29.96
N LEU A 220 0.84 -0.40 28.72
CA LEU A 220 1.13 0.87 28.05
C LEU A 220 1.30 0.74 26.53
N VAL A 221 1.23 1.90 25.85
CA VAL A 221 1.57 2.08 24.44
C VAL A 221 2.76 3.04 24.33
N MET A 222 3.79 2.62 23.61
CA MET A 222 5.01 3.41 23.36
C MET A 222 4.99 3.99 21.92
N PHE A 223 5.53 5.21 21.76
CA PHE A 223 5.59 5.90 20.46
C PHE A 223 7.05 6.07 20.02
N GLY A 224 7.54 5.08 19.28
CA GLY A 224 8.93 4.95 18.88
C GLY A 224 9.34 5.73 17.62
N MET A 225 8.38 6.35 16.89
CA MET A 225 8.59 7.10 15.63
C MET A 225 9.31 6.27 14.56
N ASP A 226 9.22 4.94 14.62
CA ASP A 226 9.94 3.97 13.82
C ASP A 226 11.48 4.14 13.88
N GLN A 227 11.99 4.80 14.91
CA GLN A 227 13.40 5.01 15.17
C GLN A 227 13.92 3.89 16.10
N ARG A 228 14.98 3.21 15.65
CA ARG A 228 15.56 2.06 16.36
C ARG A 228 15.95 2.38 17.79
N GLU A 229 16.78 3.42 17.96
CA GLU A 229 17.36 3.81 19.25
C GLU A 229 16.27 4.27 20.23
N ARG A 230 15.31 5.06 19.73
CA ARG A 230 14.17 5.52 20.53
C ARG A 230 13.26 4.34 20.94
N SER A 231 12.99 3.42 20.03
CA SER A 231 12.18 2.24 20.31
C SER A 231 12.86 1.32 21.34
N ALA A 232 14.16 1.15 21.24
CA ALA A 232 14.94 0.40 22.23
C ALA A 232 14.89 1.04 23.61
N ALA A 233 15.16 2.36 23.72
CA ALA A 233 15.13 3.08 24.98
C ALA A 233 13.76 3.02 25.66
N LEU A 234 12.67 3.25 24.90
CA LEU A 234 11.31 3.17 25.42
C LEU A 234 10.96 1.76 25.91
N PHE A 235 11.43 0.72 25.23
CA PHE A 235 11.15 -0.65 25.65
C PHE A 235 12.01 -1.02 26.90
N GLU A 236 13.25 -0.57 27.00
CA GLU A 236 14.04 -0.73 28.23
C GLU A 236 13.42 -0.04 29.45
N ASP A 237 12.89 1.17 29.26
CA ASP A 237 12.21 1.89 30.34
C ASP A 237 10.89 1.20 30.72
N ALA A 238 10.16 0.65 29.75
CA ALA A 238 8.96 -0.15 30.00
C ALA A 238 9.28 -1.41 30.84
N LEU A 239 10.38 -2.13 30.52
CA LEU A 239 10.83 -3.31 31.28
C LEU A 239 11.19 -2.99 32.74
N LYS A 240 11.79 -1.80 32.97
CA LYS A 240 12.09 -1.33 34.34
C LYS A 240 10.81 -1.00 35.13
N ALA A 241 9.85 -0.33 34.46
CA ALA A 241 8.59 0.09 35.07
C ALA A 241 7.60 -1.07 35.28
N HIS A 242 7.65 -2.06 34.41
CA HIS A 242 6.77 -3.23 34.38
C HIS A 242 7.60 -4.52 34.26
N PRO A 243 8.23 -5.00 35.32
CA PRO A 243 9.08 -6.20 35.28
C PRO A 243 8.27 -7.50 35.03
N ASP A 244 6.94 -7.43 35.05
CA ASP A 244 6.01 -8.47 34.72
C ASP A 244 5.60 -8.53 33.23
N ILE A 245 6.28 -7.79 32.32
CA ILE A 245 6.01 -7.86 30.90
C ILE A 245 6.28 -9.27 30.36
N ILE A 246 5.25 -9.88 29.77
CA ILE A 246 5.32 -11.20 29.11
C ILE A 246 5.09 -11.15 27.60
N GLY A 247 4.69 -10.00 27.05
CA GLY A 247 4.46 -9.86 25.61
C GLY A 247 4.59 -8.41 25.12
N ILE A 248 5.15 -8.26 23.93
CA ILE A 248 5.23 -6.99 23.20
C ILE A 248 4.62 -7.12 21.81
N TYR A 249 3.69 -6.22 21.50
CA TYR A 249 3.13 -6.04 20.15
C TYR A 249 3.73 -4.82 19.48
N ASN A 250 4.56 -5.02 18.44
CA ASN A 250 5.01 -3.91 17.61
C ASN A 250 4.02 -3.66 16.46
N ALA A 251 3.16 -2.67 16.62
CA ALA A 251 2.18 -2.24 15.63
C ALA A 251 2.78 -1.34 14.53
N GLY A 252 4.06 -0.95 14.66
CA GLY A 252 4.80 -0.08 13.75
C GLY A 252 6.00 -0.74 13.11
N GLY A 253 6.99 0.08 12.76
CA GLY A 253 8.32 -0.34 12.31
C GLY A 253 9.32 -0.51 13.44
N ALA A 254 10.62 -0.32 13.15
CA ALA A 254 11.74 -0.37 14.12
C ALA A 254 11.83 -1.66 14.95
N ASN A 255 11.41 -2.80 14.38
CA ASN A 255 11.58 -4.12 15.00
C ASN A 255 13.01 -4.39 15.51
N SER A 256 14.03 -3.79 14.87
CA SER A 256 15.43 -3.90 15.28
C SER A 256 15.73 -3.28 16.66
N GLY A 257 14.94 -2.30 17.09
CA GLY A 257 15.05 -1.74 18.44
C GLY A 257 14.62 -2.75 19.50
N ILE A 258 13.48 -3.41 19.29
CA ILE A 258 12.99 -4.47 20.19
C ILE A 258 13.95 -5.65 20.21
N ALA A 259 14.40 -6.12 19.03
CA ALA A 259 15.36 -7.21 18.94
C ALA A 259 16.63 -6.93 19.76
N SER A 260 17.19 -5.72 19.66
CA SER A 260 18.41 -5.35 20.37
C SER A 260 18.26 -5.37 21.90
N VAL A 261 17.06 -5.11 22.40
CA VAL A 261 16.76 -5.17 23.85
C VAL A 261 16.57 -6.62 24.29
N LEU A 262 15.77 -7.40 23.56
CA LEU A 262 15.54 -8.82 23.87
C LEU A 262 16.84 -9.64 23.82
N GLU A 263 17.70 -9.39 22.83
CA GLU A 263 19.03 -10.05 22.72
C GLU A 263 19.96 -9.65 23.86
N ARG A 264 20.03 -8.34 24.21
CA ARG A 264 20.92 -7.82 25.26
C ARG A 264 20.60 -8.38 26.65
N HIS A 265 19.32 -8.57 26.94
CA HIS A 265 18.84 -9.01 28.24
C HIS A 265 18.45 -10.50 28.29
N ASP A 266 18.70 -11.25 27.22
CA ASP A 266 18.34 -12.68 27.07
C ASP A 266 16.85 -12.96 27.36
N LEU A 267 15.97 -12.09 26.85
CA LEU A 267 14.54 -12.14 27.12
C LEU A 267 13.71 -12.84 26.03
N GLY A 268 14.33 -13.35 24.98
CA GLY A 268 13.65 -13.91 23.82
C GLY A 268 12.75 -15.12 24.15
N GLN A 269 13.07 -15.89 25.18
CA GLN A 269 12.23 -17.01 25.65
C GLN A 269 11.20 -16.57 26.72
N SER A 270 11.33 -15.38 27.24
CA SER A 270 10.51 -14.90 28.36
C SER A 270 9.41 -13.95 27.90
N ILE A 271 9.61 -13.23 26.81
CA ILE A 271 8.69 -12.21 26.28
C ILE A 271 8.26 -12.60 24.88
N MET A 272 6.98 -12.89 24.69
CA MET A 272 6.41 -13.13 23.37
C MET A 272 6.44 -11.84 22.53
N TRP A 273 6.96 -11.93 21.31
CA TRP A 273 7.05 -10.78 20.42
C TRP A 273 6.29 -11.01 19.11
N ILE A 274 5.27 -10.16 18.90
CA ILE A 274 4.54 -10.08 17.63
C ILE A 274 4.82 -8.73 16.96
N GLY A 275 5.11 -8.74 15.68
CA GLY A 275 5.34 -7.51 14.92
C GLY A 275 4.80 -7.60 13.49
N HIS A 276 5.07 -6.57 12.72
CA HIS A 276 4.69 -6.49 11.32
C HIS A 276 5.89 -6.64 10.40
N GLU A 277 5.64 -7.03 9.16
CA GLU A 277 6.51 -7.15 7.99
C GLU A 277 7.52 -8.29 8.01
N LEU A 278 7.36 -9.15 7.01
CA LEU A 278 8.33 -10.21 6.73
C LEU A 278 9.54 -9.64 5.96
N THR A 279 10.61 -9.37 6.68
CA THR A 279 11.87 -8.84 6.17
C THR A 279 13.00 -9.87 6.35
N ALA A 280 14.18 -9.60 5.82
CA ALA A 280 15.36 -10.45 6.09
C ALA A 280 15.67 -10.57 7.59
N ASN A 281 15.49 -9.48 8.35
CA ASN A 281 15.71 -9.47 9.78
C ASN A 281 14.62 -10.25 10.54
N SER A 282 13.35 -10.01 10.28
CA SER A 282 12.27 -10.75 10.95
C SER A 282 12.30 -12.24 10.61
N ARG A 283 12.69 -12.64 9.39
CA ARG A 283 12.94 -14.04 9.04
C ARG A 283 14.01 -14.67 9.94
N ARG A 284 15.11 -13.93 10.20
CA ARG A 284 16.18 -14.39 11.09
C ARG A 284 15.69 -14.54 12.52
N TRP A 285 14.93 -13.56 13.03
CA TRP A 285 14.38 -13.58 14.39
C TRP A 285 13.32 -14.66 14.59
N LEU A 286 12.47 -14.91 13.61
CA LEU A 286 11.55 -16.04 13.63
C LEU A 286 12.30 -17.39 13.67
N LYS A 287 13.35 -17.56 12.83
CA LYS A 287 14.16 -18.79 12.82
C LYS A 287 14.92 -19.02 14.12
N SER A 288 15.37 -17.97 14.80
CA SER A 288 16.07 -18.08 16.07
C SER A 288 15.13 -18.19 17.28
N GLY A 289 13.82 -18.03 17.10
CA GLY A 289 12.85 -18.03 18.19
C GLY A 289 12.87 -16.72 19.01
N LEU A 290 13.54 -15.67 18.54
CA LEU A 290 13.53 -14.36 19.19
C LEU A 290 12.20 -13.62 18.95
N MET A 291 11.59 -13.82 17.78
CA MET A 291 10.29 -13.29 17.39
C MET A 291 9.35 -14.47 17.14
N ASP A 292 8.13 -14.39 17.63
CA ASP A 292 7.17 -15.49 17.55
C ASP A 292 6.32 -15.41 16.30
N ILE A 293 5.78 -14.22 15.99
CA ILE A 293 4.82 -14.02 14.89
C ILE A 293 5.08 -12.72 14.17
N VAL A 294 4.99 -12.79 12.84
CA VAL A 294 4.90 -11.64 11.94
C VAL A 294 3.52 -11.58 11.30
N LEU A 295 2.88 -10.42 11.37
CA LEU A 295 1.71 -10.09 10.58
C LEU A 295 2.17 -9.34 9.32
N ASP A 296 2.28 -10.07 8.21
CA ASP A 296 2.75 -9.49 6.93
C ASP A 296 1.59 -8.89 6.16
N GLN A 297 1.75 -7.64 5.74
CA GLN A 297 0.70 -6.89 5.04
C GLN A 297 0.59 -7.23 3.55
N ALA A 298 1.45 -8.11 3.01
CA ALA A 298 1.52 -8.51 1.62
C ALA A 298 1.57 -7.29 0.65
N PRO A 299 2.62 -6.44 0.74
CA PRO A 299 2.71 -5.23 -0.07
C PRO A 299 2.72 -5.51 -1.58
N GLU A 300 3.19 -6.68 -2.00
CA GLU A 300 3.17 -7.12 -3.40
C GLU A 300 1.73 -7.29 -3.92
N VAL A 301 0.85 -7.85 -3.09
CA VAL A 301 -0.59 -8.01 -3.40
C VAL A 301 -1.27 -6.65 -3.40
N GLN A 302 -0.94 -5.79 -2.43
CA GLN A 302 -1.47 -4.42 -2.39
C GLN A 302 -1.11 -3.64 -3.64
N ALA A 303 0.17 -3.66 -4.07
CA ALA A 303 0.63 -2.97 -5.26
C ALA A 303 -0.11 -3.45 -6.52
N ARG A 304 -0.22 -4.78 -6.71
CA ARG A 304 -0.92 -5.37 -7.86
C ARG A 304 -2.38 -4.94 -7.88
N ARG A 305 -3.11 -5.12 -6.78
CA ARG A 305 -4.53 -4.75 -6.70
C ARG A 305 -4.76 -3.25 -6.93
N ALA A 306 -3.86 -2.38 -6.42
CA ALA A 306 -3.99 -0.95 -6.63
C ALA A 306 -3.85 -0.57 -8.11
N VAL A 307 -2.89 -1.16 -8.83
CA VAL A 307 -2.72 -0.95 -10.27
C VAL A 307 -3.93 -1.49 -11.04
N ASP A 308 -4.37 -2.71 -10.73
CA ASP A 308 -5.52 -3.34 -11.38
C ASP A 308 -6.81 -2.52 -11.18
N THR A 309 -7.05 -2.02 -9.95
CA THR A 309 -8.17 -1.13 -9.65
C THR A 309 -8.12 0.16 -10.47
N VAL A 310 -6.95 0.81 -10.60
CA VAL A 310 -6.81 2.00 -11.46
C VAL A 310 -7.11 1.64 -12.90
N LEU A 311 -6.51 0.57 -13.43
CA LEU A 311 -6.70 0.14 -14.82
C LEU A 311 -8.17 -0.18 -15.11
N HIS A 312 -8.82 -0.94 -14.24
CA HIS A 312 -10.25 -1.24 -14.37
C HIS A 312 -11.10 0.05 -14.45
N ARG A 313 -10.87 0.99 -13.52
CA ARG A 313 -11.66 2.22 -13.42
C ARG A 313 -11.42 3.22 -14.56
N ILE A 314 -10.27 3.15 -15.23
CA ILE A 314 -10.06 3.90 -16.48
C ILE A 314 -10.54 3.13 -17.72
N GLY A 315 -11.20 1.98 -17.54
CA GLY A 315 -11.90 1.22 -18.56
C GLY A 315 -11.11 0.06 -19.20
N PHE A 316 -10.09 -0.50 -18.54
CA PHE A 316 -9.52 -1.81 -18.91
C PHE A 316 -10.38 -2.91 -18.26
N HIS A 317 -11.45 -3.31 -18.95
CA HIS A 317 -12.42 -4.27 -18.41
C HIS A 317 -11.92 -5.71 -18.38
N ASP A 318 -10.80 -6.02 -19.05
CA ASP A 318 -10.12 -7.33 -18.94
C ASP A 318 -9.38 -7.51 -17.62
N VAL A 319 -9.24 -6.43 -16.83
CA VAL A 319 -8.69 -6.43 -15.48
C VAL A 319 -9.84 -6.30 -14.48
N GLU A 320 -9.88 -7.18 -13.49
CA GLU A 320 -10.91 -7.15 -12.45
C GLU A 320 -10.74 -5.94 -11.51
N ASP A 321 -11.86 -5.37 -11.01
CA ASP A 321 -11.82 -4.41 -9.90
C ASP A 321 -11.50 -5.14 -8.60
N ASN A 322 -10.24 -5.16 -8.24
CA ASN A 322 -9.73 -5.81 -7.03
C ASN A 322 -9.70 -4.86 -5.82
N SER A 323 -10.56 -3.82 -5.81
CA SER A 323 -10.69 -2.90 -4.68
C SER A 323 -11.20 -3.63 -3.43
N GLY A 324 -10.67 -3.26 -2.25
CA GLY A 324 -11.11 -3.82 -0.99
C GLY A 324 -9.95 -4.33 -0.12
N PRO A 325 -10.27 -4.82 1.10
CA PRO A 325 -9.26 -5.27 2.04
C PRO A 325 -8.40 -6.42 1.51
N VAL A 326 -7.09 -6.32 1.73
CA VAL A 326 -6.13 -7.38 1.48
C VAL A 326 -6.02 -8.24 2.74
N ARG A 327 -5.99 -9.56 2.60
CA ARG A 327 -5.71 -10.43 3.74
C ARG A 327 -4.24 -10.29 4.13
N PHE A 328 -3.98 -10.00 5.40
CA PHE A 328 -2.63 -10.12 5.95
C PHE A 328 -2.29 -11.59 6.23
N LEU A 329 -1.00 -11.90 6.21
CA LEU A 329 -0.50 -13.24 6.48
C LEU A 329 0.03 -13.32 7.91
N THR A 330 -0.28 -14.41 8.61
CA THR A 330 0.34 -14.75 9.89
C THR A 330 1.48 -15.71 9.64
N ILE A 331 2.69 -15.30 9.98
CA ILE A 331 3.92 -16.03 9.69
C ILE A 331 4.66 -16.30 11.00
N ASN A 332 5.10 -17.54 11.18
CA ASN A 332 5.93 -17.99 12.29
C ASN A 332 7.13 -18.80 11.74
N SER A 333 7.91 -19.44 12.63
CA SER A 333 9.06 -20.26 12.23
C SER A 333 8.71 -21.42 11.29
N GLU A 334 7.48 -21.97 11.37
CA GLU A 334 7.09 -23.20 10.69
C GLU A 334 6.56 -22.96 9.26
N ASN A 335 6.12 -21.72 8.93
CA ASN A 335 5.60 -21.39 7.61
C ASN A 335 6.44 -20.32 6.88
N LEU A 336 7.74 -20.26 7.16
CA LEU A 336 8.73 -19.47 6.45
C LEU A 336 9.12 -20.15 5.12
N PHE A 337 8.83 -19.50 4.01
CA PHE A 337 9.23 -19.93 2.66
C PHE A 337 10.42 -19.15 2.14
#